data_d177f4b879f2778d23aed76b655f4473
#
_entry.id   d177f4b879f2778d23aed76b655f4473
#
_cell.length_a   1.000
_cell.length_b   1.000
_cell.length_c   1.000
_cell.angle_alpha   90.00
_cell.angle_beta   90.00
_cell.angle_gamma   90.00
#
_symmetry.space_group_name_H-M   'P 1'
#
loop_
_entity.id
_entity.type
_entity.pdbx_description
1 polymer ?
#
loop_
_entity_poly.entity_id
_entity_poly.type
_entity_poly.pdbx_seq_one_letter_code
_entity_poly.pdbx_strand_id
1 'polypeptide(L)'
;RNVKRNESRTILVIVPDICDPFFSEIIRGIEVTAANHGYLVLIGDCAHQNQQEKTFIDLIITKQIDGMLLLGSRLPFDASIEEQRNLPPMVMANEFAPELELPTVHIDNLTAAFDAVNYLYEQGHKRIGCIAGPEEMPLCHYRLQGYVQALRRCGIMVDPQYIARGDFTFEAGSRAMQQLLDLPQPPTAVFCHSDVMALGALSQAKR
;
A
#
# COMPACT_ATOMS: atom_id res chain seq x y z
N ARG A 1 36.04 -15.30 -7.12
CA ARG A 1 35.71 -16.32 -8.14
C ARG A 1 34.23 -16.44 -8.43
N ASN A 2 33.49 -15.32 -8.44
CA ASN A 2 32.08 -15.32 -8.80
C ASN A 2 31.86 -14.93 -10.26
N VAL A 3 32.90 -14.97 -11.10
CA VAL A 3 32.85 -14.60 -12.50
C VAL A 3 31.90 -15.48 -13.32
N LYS A 4 31.61 -16.70 -12.83
CA LYS A 4 30.70 -17.64 -13.52
C LYS A 4 29.21 -17.53 -13.15
N ARG A 5 28.83 -16.75 -12.13
CA ARG A 5 27.45 -16.70 -11.65
C ARG A 5 26.69 -15.42 -12.00
N ASN A 6 27.36 -14.38 -12.50
CA ASN A 6 26.77 -13.07 -12.80
C ASN A 6 25.90 -12.54 -11.65
N GLU A 7 26.26 -12.87 -10.42
CA GLU A 7 25.53 -12.43 -9.22
C GLU A 7 26.16 -11.17 -8.67
N SER A 8 25.35 -10.13 -8.46
CA SER A 8 25.76 -8.92 -7.77
C SER A 8 25.46 -8.98 -6.27
N ARG A 9 24.62 -9.93 -5.84
CA ARG A 9 24.08 -10.06 -4.49
C ARG A 9 23.45 -8.76 -4.00
N THR A 10 22.70 -8.12 -4.88
CA THR A 10 22.03 -6.87 -4.63
C THR A 10 20.56 -6.99 -5.07
N ILE A 11 19.64 -6.55 -4.22
CA ILE A 11 18.21 -6.50 -4.49
C ILE A 11 17.79 -5.04 -4.53
N LEU A 12 17.00 -4.68 -5.55
CA LEU A 12 16.40 -3.36 -5.67
C LEU A 12 14.97 -3.38 -5.09
N VAL A 13 14.71 -2.56 -4.10
CA VAL A 13 13.39 -2.38 -3.50
C VAL A 13 12.78 -1.08 -4.00
N ILE A 14 11.67 -1.18 -4.69
CA ILE A 14 10.94 -0.02 -5.22
C ILE A 14 9.84 0.36 -4.24
N VAL A 15 9.93 1.58 -3.71
CA VAL A 15 9.05 2.09 -2.66
C VAL A 15 8.18 3.22 -3.23
N PRO A 16 6.85 3.20 -3.00
CA PRO A 16 5.98 4.29 -3.49
C PRO A 16 6.33 5.65 -2.90
N ASP A 17 6.65 5.70 -1.62
CA ASP A 17 7.04 6.94 -0.92
C ASP A 17 7.88 6.58 0.30
N ILE A 18 9.16 6.92 0.25
CA ILE A 18 10.10 6.66 1.36
C ILE A 18 9.76 7.47 2.62
N CYS A 19 9.02 8.57 2.47
CA CYS A 19 8.63 9.41 3.60
C CYS A 19 7.46 8.83 4.40
N ASP A 20 6.76 7.81 3.88
CA ASP A 20 5.69 7.15 4.60
C ASP A 20 6.29 6.16 5.62
N PRO A 21 6.05 6.37 6.93
CA PRO A 21 6.62 5.49 7.98
C PRO A 21 6.22 4.02 7.84
N PHE A 22 5.08 3.74 7.22
CA PHE A 22 4.62 2.38 6.97
C PHE A 22 5.67 1.58 6.18
N PHE A 23 6.26 2.20 5.15
CA PHE A 23 7.26 1.53 4.33
C PHE A 23 8.60 1.37 5.03
N SER A 24 8.93 2.24 5.98
CA SER A 24 10.19 2.16 6.74
C SER A 24 10.32 0.83 7.49
N GLU A 25 9.26 0.36 8.09
CA GLU A 25 9.25 -0.91 8.82
C GLU A 25 9.37 -2.11 7.87
N ILE A 26 8.69 -2.05 6.73
CA ILE A 26 8.80 -3.09 5.70
C ILE A 26 10.24 -3.16 5.18
N ILE A 27 10.83 -2.02 4.87
CA ILE A 27 12.22 -1.92 4.39
C ILE A 27 13.19 -2.50 5.43
N ARG A 28 12.98 -2.22 6.72
CA ARG A 28 13.83 -2.77 7.79
C ARG A 28 13.79 -4.30 7.78
N GLY A 29 12.61 -4.89 7.65
CA GLY A 29 12.48 -6.35 7.56
C GLY A 29 13.17 -6.94 6.33
N ILE A 30 13.03 -6.26 5.20
CA ILE A 30 13.71 -6.66 3.96
C ILE A 30 15.23 -6.59 4.12
N GLU A 31 15.73 -5.49 4.65
CA GLU A 31 17.16 -5.27 4.83
C GLU A 31 17.80 -6.30 5.77
N VAL A 32 17.17 -6.59 6.90
CA VAL A 32 17.65 -7.58 7.87
C VAL A 32 17.69 -8.96 7.23
N THR A 33 16.63 -9.36 6.54
CA THR A 33 16.56 -10.67 5.90
C THR A 33 17.57 -10.80 4.76
N ALA A 34 17.70 -9.75 3.94
CA ALA A 34 18.68 -9.73 2.85
C ALA A 34 20.11 -9.85 3.39
N ALA A 35 20.43 -9.10 4.44
CA ALA A 35 21.77 -9.16 5.08
C ALA A 35 22.08 -10.55 5.61
N ASN A 36 21.11 -11.24 6.22
CA ASN A 36 21.29 -12.61 6.70
C ASN A 36 21.57 -13.61 5.59
N HIS A 37 21.25 -13.29 4.35
CA HIS A 37 21.52 -14.12 3.18
C HIS A 37 22.66 -13.57 2.32
N GLY A 38 23.38 -12.56 2.80
CA GLY A 38 24.52 -12.00 2.10
C GLY A 38 24.17 -11.05 0.95
N TYR A 39 22.98 -10.42 1.00
CA TYR A 39 22.52 -9.48 -0.01
C TYR A 39 22.52 -8.04 0.51
N LEU A 40 22.84 -7.13 -0.38
CA LEU A 40 22.66 -5.69 -0.16
C LEU A 40 21.30 -5.25 -0.71
N VAL A 41 20.74 -4.21 -0.14
CA VAL A 41 19.47 -3.62 -0.56
C VAL A 41 19.74 -2.21 -1.11
N LEU A 42 19.31 -1.98 -2.34
CA LEU A 42 19.19 -0.65 -2.93
C LEU A 42 17.73 -0.24 -2.86
N ILE A 43 17.47 1.03 -2.57
CA ILE A 43 16.11 1.57 -2.46
C ILE A 43 15.87 2.55 -3.59
N GLY A 44 14.79 2.33 -4.36
CA GLY A 44 14.29 3.25 -5.35
C GLY A 44 12.99 3.87 -4.86
N ASP A 45 12.99 5.19 -4.65
CA ASP A 45 11.81 5.94 -4.23
C ASP A 45 11.06 6.44 -5.48
N CYS A 46 9.78 6.07 -5.60
CA CYS A 46 8.94 6.42 -6.75
C CYS A 46 8.16 7.72 -6.57
N ALA A 47 8.36 8.47 -5.48
CA ALA A 47 7.70 9.76 -5.28
C ALA A 47 7.98 10.75 -6.43
N HIS A 48 9.08 10.57 -7.15
CA HIS A 48 9.49 11.35 -8.31
C HIS A 48 9.67 10.46 -9.54
N GLN A 49 8.63 9.76 -9.94
CA GLN A 49 8.64 8.65 -10.91
C GLN A 49 9.39 8.93 -12.21
N ASN A 50 9.22 10.11 -12.79
CA ASN A 50 9.74 10.40 -14.14
C ASN A 50 11.25 10.64 -14.20
N GLN A 51 11.90 10.83 -13.06
CA GLN A 51 13.33 11.18 -13.02
C GLN A 51 14.25 9.98 -12.82
N GLN A 52 13.72 8.86 -12.34
CA GLN A 52 14.53 7.70 -11.95
C GLN A 52 14.37 6.48 -12.87
N GLU A 53 13.41 6.53 -13.80
CA GLU A 53 13.14 5.41 -14.70
C GLU A 53 14.40 4.93 -15.44
N LYS A 54 15.16 5.86 -15.99
CA LYS A 54 16.41 5.54 -16.71
C LYS A 54 17.42 4.87 -15.78
N THR A 55 17.54 5.35 -14.55
CA THR A 55 18.48 4.78 -13.58
C THR A 55 18.12 3.32 -13.27
N PHE A 56 16.84 3.02 -13.08
CA PHE A 56 16.38 1.65 -12.83
C PHE A 56 16.68 0.74 -14.03
N ILE A 57 16.39 1.22 -15.23
CA ILE A 57 16.68 0.48 -16.46
C ILE A 57 18.17 0.21 -16.59
N ASP A 58 19.02 1.19 -16.33
CA ASP A 58 20.48 1.03 -16.40
C ASP A 58 20.99 -0.02 -15.40
N LEU A 59 20.47 -0.02 -14.17
CA LEU A 59 20.82 -1.04 -13.17
C LEU A 59 20.44 -2.46 -13.63
N ILE A 60 19.29 -2.59 -14.28
CA ILE A 60 18.83 -3.88 -14.81
C ILE A 60 19.70 -4.34 -15.98
N ILE A 61 19.95 -3.45 -16.95
CA ILE A 61 20.71 -3.76 -18.15
C ILE A 61 22.16 -4.13 -17.81
N THR A 62 22.77 -3.43 -16.85
CA THR A 62 24.15 -3.69 -16.42
C THR A 62 24.25 -4.84 -15.44
N LYS A 63 23.15 -5.51 -15.12
CA LYS A 63 23.07 -6.65 -14.19
C LYS A 63 23.68 -6.34 -12.82
N GLN A 64 23.47 -5.10 -12.34
CA GLN A 64 23.92 -4.69 -11.01
C GLN A 64 22.96 -5.12 -9.90
N ILE A 65 21.81 -5.71 -10.26
CA ILE A 65 20.84 -6.26 -9.33
C ILE A 65 20.46 -7.69 -9.72
N ASP A 66 20.25 -8.54 -8.73
CA ASP A 66 19.86 -9.94 -8.92
C ASP A 66 18.34 -10.14 -8.86
N GLY A 67 17.62 -9.21 -8.23
CA GLY A 67 16.18 -9.29 -8.09
C GLY A 67 15.58 -7.97 -7.67
N MET A 68 14.25 -7.89 -7.74
CA MET A 68 13.49 -6.69 -7.38
C MET A 68 12.35 -7.04 -6.46
N LEU A 69 12.08 -6.15 -5.50
CA LEU A 69 10.87 -6.15 -4.69
C LEU A 69 10.08 -4.89 -5.01
N LEU A 70 8.82 -5.06 -5.38
CA LEU A 70 7.92 -3.95 -5.71
C LEU A 70 6.93 -3.78 -4.56
N LEU A 71 6.96 -2.64 -3.88
CA LEU A 71 6.04 -2.33 -2.78
C LEU A 71 4.81 -1.57 -3.25
N GLY A 72 4.79 -1.08 -4.47
CA GLY A 72 3.64 -0.48 -5.14
C GLY A 72 3.02 -1.42 -6.17
N SER A 73 1.96 -0.97 -6.81
CA SER A 73 1.18 -1.77 -7.76
C SER A 73 1.62 -1.64 -9.22
N ARG A 74 2.71 -0.93 -9.48
CA ARG A 74 3.21 -0.66 -10.83
C ARG A 74 4.69 -0.92 -10.94
N LEU A 75 5.12 -1.28 -12.15
CA LEU A 75 6.54 -1.24 -12.48
C LEU A 75 7.02 0.22 -12.45
N PRO A 76 8.28 0.47 -12.04
CA PRO A 76 8.83 1.82 -11.98
C PRO A 76 9.17 2.40 -13.37
N PHE A 77 8.88 1.66 -14.44
CA PHE A 77 9.18 2.04 -15.82
C PHE A 77 8.22 1.33 -16.76
N ASP A 78 8.05 1.89 -17.93
CA ASP A 78 7.36 1.23 -19.04
C ASP A 78 8.32 0.24 -19.71
N ALA A 79 7.91 -1.02 -19.80
CA ALA A 79 8.70 -2.05 -20.45
C ALA A 79 7.86 -2.72 -21.54
N SER A 80 8.45 -2.91 -22.71
CA SER A 80 7.85 -3.73 -23.76
C SER A 80 7.79 -5.20 -23.29
N ILE A 81 6.99 -6.03 -23.98
CA ILE A 81 6.87 -7.45 -23.65
C ILE A 81 8.26 -8.14 -23.75
N GLU A 82 9.08 -7.75 -24.71
CA GLU A 82 10.42 -8.29 -24.85
C GLU A 82 11.36 -7.86 -23.72
N GLU A 83 11.28 -6.58 -23.32
CA GLU A 83 12.02 -6.05 -22.19
C GLU A 83 11.61 -6.70 -20.88
N GLN A 84 10.31 -6.97 -20.69
CA GLN A 84 9.80 -7.69 -19.51
C GLN A 84 10.40 -9.09 -19.37
N ARG A 85 10.67 -9.78 -20.46
CA ARG A 85 11.29 -11.12 -20.43
C ARG A 85 12.73 -11.10 -19.94
N ASN A 86 13.42 -9.96 -20.08
CA ASN A 86 14.81 -9.78 -19.66
C ASN A 86 14.95 -9.16 -18.27
N LEU A 87 13.82 -8.92 -17.58
CA LEU A 87 13.84 -8.40 -16.23
C LEU A 87 14.33 -9.46 -15.23
N PRO A 88 14.99 -9.05 -14.15
CA PRO A 88 15.36 -9.99 -13.08
C PRO A 88 14.12 -10.54 -12.41
N PRO A 89 14.23 -11.59 -11.61
CA PRO A 89 13.12 -12.07 -10.80
C PRO A 89 12.52 -10.94 -9.95
N MET A 90 11.20 -10.87 -9.90
CA MET A 90 10.49 -9.83 -9.17
C MET A 90 9.43 -10.45 -8.27
N VAL A 91 9.25 -9.85 -7.09
CA VAL A 91 8.20 -10.19 -6.15
C VAL A 91 7.51 -8.90 -5.73
N MET A 92 6.19 -8.92 -5.68
CA MET A 92 5.41 -7.82 -5.11
C MET A 92 5.21 -8.06 -3.63
N ALA A 93 5.32 -7.01 -2.84
CA ALA A 93 5.05 -7.05 -1.41
C ALA A 93 4.13 -5.90 -1.03
N ASN A 94 3.21 -6.15 -0.09
CA ASN A 94 2.21 -5.19 0.38
C ASN A 94 1.07 -4.93 -0.62
N GLU A 95 1.39 -4.57 -1.85
CA GLU A 95 0.44 -4.32 -2.93
C GLU A 95 0.52 -5.46 -3.96
N PHE A 96 -0.42 -5.50 -4.88
CA PHE A 96 -0.36 -6.47 -5.98
C PHE A 96 -1.01 -5.89 -7.24
N ALA A 97 -0.58 -6.43 -8.38
CA ALA A 97 -1.14 -6.10 -9.68
C ALA A 97 -1.40 -7.41 -10.41
N PRO A 98 -2.66 -7.86 -10.49
CA PRO A 98 -2.98 -9.15 -11.14
C PRO A 98 -2.47 -9.26 -12.57
N GLU A 99 -2.43 -8.15 -13.29
CA GLU A 99 -1.96 -8.09 -14.68
C GLU A 99 -0.47 -8.40 -14.83
N LEU A 100 0.32 -8.27 -13.77
CA LEU A 100 1.76 -8.57 -13.82
C LEU A 100 2.08 -10.02 -13.56
N GLU A 101 1.13 -10.79 -13.02
CA GLU A 101 1.29 -12.22 -12.71
C GLU A 101 2.55 -12.56 -11.89
N LEU A 102 2.95 -11.67 -10.99
CA LEU A 102 4.14 -11.85 -10.15
C LEU A 102 3.79 -12.53 -8.83
N PRO A 103 4.72 -13.29 -8.24
CA PRO A 103 4.56 -13.74 -6.86
C PRO A 103 4.34 -12.54 -5.94
N THR A 104 3.46 -12.69 -4.96
CA THR A 104 3.03 -11.59 -4.10
C THR A 104 3.02 -12.01 -2.63
N VAL A 105 3.55 -11.14 -1.77
CA VAL A 105 3.46 -11.26 -0.32
C VAL A 105 2.64 -10.09 0.21
N HIS A 106 1.47 -10.38 0.79
CA HIS A 106 0.59 -9.34 1.34
C HIS A 106 -0.24 -9.90 2.49
N ILE A 107 -0.84 -8.99 3.28
CA ILE A 107 -1.80 -9.39 4.31
C ILE A 107 -3.17 -9.58 3.68
N ASP A 108 -4.06 -10.27 4.40
CA ASP A 108 -5.48 -10.37 4.02
C ASP A 108 -6.19 -9.06 4.40
N ASN A 109 -6.16 -8.10 3.50
CA ASN A 109 -6.72 -6.76 3.72
C ASN A 109 -8.24 -6.78 3.88
N LEU A 110 -8.94 -7.71 3.23
CA LEU A 110 -10.38 -7.83 3.36
C LEU A 110 -10.75 -8.25 4.78
N THR A 111 -10.16 -9.35 5.27
CA THR A 111 -10.44 -9.87 6.61
C THR A 111 -10.01 -8.88 7.69
N ALA A 112 -8.87 -8.21 7.52
CA ALA A 112 -8.41 -7.21 8.49
C ALA A 112 -9.41 -6.06 8.62
N ALA A 113 -9.90 -5.53 7.50
CA ALA A 113 -10.90 -4.46 7.49
C ALA A 113 -12.24 -4.94 8.07
N PHE A 114 -12.66 -6.15 7.69
CA PHE A 114 -13.88 -6.77 8.22
C PHE A 114 -13.82 -6.88 9.75
N ASP A 115 -12.72 -7.37 10.30
CA ASP A 115 -12.56 -7.52 11.74
C ASP A 115 -12.54 -6.17 12.46
N ALA A 116 -11.88 -5.16 11.88
CA ALA A 116 -11.82 -3.83 12.46
C ALA A 116 -13.23 -3.19 12.56
N VAL A 117 -14.02 -3.30 11.50
CA VAL A 117 -15.38 -2.74 11.47
C VAL A 117 -16.31 -3.52 12.39
N ASN A 118 -16.22 -4.84 12.42
CA ASN A 118 -16.97 -5.66 13.37
C ASN A 118 -16.66 -5.27 14.82
N TYR A 119 -15.41 -4.99 15.13
CA TYR A 119 -15.02 -4.52 16.45
C TYR A 119 -15.72 -3.21 16.81
N LEU A 120 -15.77 -2.26 15.88
CA LEU A 120 -16.49 -1.00 16.10
C LEU A 120 -17.98 -1.23 16.37
N TYR A 121 -18.60 -2.14 15.61
CA TYR A 121 -20.00 -2.49 15.83
C TYR A 121 -20.20 -3.11 17.22
N GLU A 122 -19.32 -4.02 17.64
CA GLU A 122 -19.39 -4.66 18.96
C GLU A 122 -19.23 -3.66 20.09
N GLN A 123 -18.55 -2.52 19.85
CA GLN A 123 -18.45 -1.42 20.80
C GLN A 123 -19.70 -0.54 20.86
N GLY A 124 -20.74 -0.87 20.07
CA GLY A 124 -22.03 -0.19 20.08
C GLY A 124 -22.23 0.82 18.95
N HIS A 125 -21.30 0.95 18.03
CA HIS A 125 -21.44 1.89 16.92
C HIS A 125 -22.31 1.29 15.81
N LYS A 126 -23.31 2.06 15.36
CA LYS A 126 -24.19 1.70 14.25
C LYS A 126 -24.01 2.61 13.03
N ARG A 127 -23.51 3.82 13.23
CA ARG A 127 -23.14 4.74 12.15
C ARG A 127 -21.63 4.75 12.06
N ILE A 128 -21.10 3.93 11.15
CA ILE A 128 -19.68 3.72 10.99
C ILE A 128 -19.25 4.27 9.64
N GLY A 129 -18.40 5.29 9.65
CA GLY A 129 -17.83 5.86 8.43
C GLY A 129 -16.56 5.14 8.00
N CYS A 130 -16.12 5.45 6.80
CA CYS A 130 -14.89 4.94 6.23
C CYS A 130 -14.12 6.07 5.55
N ILE A 131 -12.83 6.19 5.85
CA ILE A 131 -11.91 7.04 5.10
C ILE A 131 -11.04 6.11 4.26
N ALA A 132 -11.41 6.01 2.98
CA ALA A 132 -10.80 5.08 2.04
C ALA A 132 -9.62 5.72 1.31
N GLY A 133 -8.64 4.91 0.95
CA GLY A 133 -7.56 5.31 0.06
C GLY A 133 -8.00 5.34 -1.40
N PRO A 134 -7.04 5.60 -2.34
CA PRO A 134 -7.34 5.70 -3.76
C PRO A 134 -8.03 4.46 -4.30
N GLU A 135 -9.07 4.68 -5.11
CA GLU A 135 -9.92 3.60 -5.63
C GLU A 135 -9.18 2.64 -6.55
N GLU A 136 -8.20 3.13 -7.28
CA GLU A 136 -7.39 2.35 -8.22
C GLU A 136 -6.38 1.41 -7.54
N MET A 137 -6.15 1.55 -6.24
CA MET A 137 -5.21 0.70 -5.52
C MET A 137 -5.89 -0.58 -5.04
N PRO A 138 -5.42 -1.77 -5.44
CA PRO A 138 -6.07 -3.03 -5.09
C PRO A 138 -6.26 -3.24 -3.58
N LEU A 139 -5.27 -2.91 -2.75
CA LEU A 139 -5.41 -3.05 -1.31
C LEU A 139 -6.55 -2.20 -0.74
N CYS A 140 -6.77 -0.99 -1.28
CA CYS A 140 -7.89 -0.14 -0.88
C CYS A 140 -9.23 -0.73 -1.27
N HIS A 141 -9.28 -1.38 -2.42
CA HIS A 141 -10.48 -2.08 -2.86
C HIS A 141 -10.87 -3.20 -1.88
N TYR A 142 -9.89 -4.01 -1.44
CA TYR A 142 -10.16 -5.08 -0.48
C TYR A 142 -10.52 -4.56 0.90
N ARG A 143 -9.87 -3.50 1.36
CA ARG A 143 -10.22 -2.87 2.64
C ARG A 143 -11.63 -2.28 2.61
N LEU A 144 -12.03 -1.68 1.49
CA LEU A 144 -13.40 -1.18 1.32
C LEU A 144 -14.41 -2.33 1.30
N GLN A 145 -14.09 -3.43 0.60
CA GLN A 145 -14.96 -4.61 0.60
C GLN A 145 -15.14 -5.19 2.00
N GLY A 146 -14.08 -5.25 2.80
CA GLY A 146 -14.17 -5.70 4.19
C GLY A 146 -15.11 -4.84 5.03
N TYR A 147 -15.01 -3.52 4.86
CA TYR A 147 -15.93 -2.56 5.49
C TYR A 147 -17.38 -2.83 5.08
N VAL A 148 -17.64 -2.95 3.78
CA VAL A 148 -18.99 -3.20 3.25
C VAL A 148 -19.54 -4.52 3.77
N GLN A 149 -18.76 -5.59 3.73
CA GLN A 149 -19.21 -6.91 4.20
C GLN A 149 -19.49 -6.93 5.69
N ALA A 150 -18.69 -6.24 6.49
CA ALA A 150 -18.93 -6.13 7.93
C ALA A 150 -20.24 -5.42 8.23
N LEU A 151 -20.53 -4.30 7.57
CA LEU A 151 -21.80 -3.58 7.73
C LEU A 151 -22.99 -4.47 7.35
N ARG A 152 -22.88 -5.19 6.22
CA ARG A 152 -23.94 -6.09 5.77
C ARG A 152 -24.21 -7.21 6.78
N ARG A 153 -23.13 -7.80 7.31
CA ARG A 153 -23.26 -8.83 8.35
C ARG A 153 -23.97 -8.29 9.58
N CYS A 154 -23.72 -7.04 9.95
CA CYS A 154 -24.32 -6.40 11.10
C CYS A 154 -25.73 -5.87 10.84
N GLY A 155 -26.26 -6.05 9.62
CA GLY A 155 -27.59 -5.55 9.25
C GLY A 155 -27.63 -4.05 9.02
N ILE A 156 -26.48 -3.41 8.80
CA ILE A 156 -26.39 -1.97 8.54
C ILE A 156 -26.36 -1.74 7.03
N MET A 157 -27.24 -0.86 6.53
CA MET A 157 -27.24 -0.49 5.12
C MET A 157 -26.00 0.37 4.83
N VAL A 158 -25.30 0.02 3.75
CA VAL A 158 -24.13 0.80 3.29
C VAL A 158 -24.63 2.11 2.69
N ASP A 159 -24.21 3.23 3.26
CA ASP A 159 -24.51 4.56 2.77
C ASP A 159 -23.26 5.16 2.15
N PRO A 160 -23.23 5.45 0.82
CA PRO A 160 -22.07 6.04 0.17
C PRO A 160 -21.62 7.36 0.79
N GLN A 161 -22.50 8.11 1.44
CA GLN A 161 -22.12 9.36 2.11
C GLN A 161 -21.16 9.13 3.28
N TYR A 162 -21.16 7.95 3.87
CA TYR A 162 -20.25 7.58 4.95
C TYR A 162 -18.90 7.11 4.47
N ILE A 163 -18.65 7.12 3.16
CA ILE A 163 -17.37 6.75 2.56
C ILE A 163 -16.73 8.01 1.99
N ALA A 164 -15.68 8.51 2.65
CA ALA A 164 -14.87 9.60 2.17
C ALA A 164 -13.52 9.07 1.68
N ARG A 165 -12.89 9.74 0.72
CA ARG A 165 -11.66 9.25 0.12
C ARG A 165 -10.51 10.20 0.37
N GLY A 166 -9.31 9.64 0.52
CA GLY A 166 -8.06 10.36 0.65
C GLY A 166 -6.93 9.68 -0.12
N ASP A 167 -5.77 10.28 -0.06
CA ASP A 167 -4.57 9.86 -0.79
C ASP A 167 -3.46 9.36 0.13
N PHE A 168 -3.81 8.88 1.33
CA PHE A 168 -2.91 8.43 2.38
C PHE A 168 -2.13 9.54 3.09
N THR A 169 -2.37 10.80 2.80
CA THR A 169 -1.74 11.90 3.54
C THR A 169 -2.53 12.26 4.80
N PHE A 170 -1.85 12.90 5.75
CA PHE A 170 -2.47 13.44 6.97
C PHE A 170 -3.56 14.45 6.62
N GLU A 171 -3.27 15.36 5.70
CA GLU A 171 -4.19 16.41 5.26
C GLU A 171 -5.44 15.83 4.61
N ALA A 172 -5.29 14.77 3.81
CA ALA A 172 -6.42 14.10 3.20
C ALA A 172 -7.31 13.42 4.25
N GLY A 173 -6.72 12.82 5.27
CA GLY A 173 -7.46 12.27 6.40
C GLY A 173 -8.24 13.33 7.15
N SER A 174 -7.64 14.47 7.39
CA SER A 174 -8.28 15.63 8.05
C SER A 174 -9.48 16.13 7.23
N ARG A 175 -9.30 16.34 5.92
CA ARG A 175 -10.38 16.80 5.03
C ARG A 175 -11.52 15.78 4.94
N ALA A 176 -11.18 14.49 4.83
CA ALA A 176 -12.19 13.43 4.77
C ALA A 176 -12.99 13.36 6.06
N MET A 177 -12.35 13.51 7.21
CA MET A 177 -13.05 13.54 8.49
C MET A 177 -14.01 14.73 8.58
N GLN A 178 -13.60 15.92 8.13
CA GLN A 178 -14.47 17.08 8.10
C GLN A 178 -15.70 16.82 7.22
N GLN A 179 -15.51 16.20 6.06
CA GLN A 179 -16.62 15.81 5.20
C GLN A 179 -17.63 14.92 5.92
N LEU A 180 -17.16 13.94 6.69
CA LEU A 180 -18.03 13.04 7.45
C LEU A 180 -18.73 13.77 8.62
N LEU A 181 -18.03 14.65 9.30
CA LEU A 181 -18.59 15.43 10.42
C LEU A 181 -19.66 16.42 9.95
N ASP A 182 -19.58 16.88 8.71
CA ASP A 182 -20.54 17.84 8.13
C ASP A 182 -21.84 17.16 7.67
N LEU A 183 -21.94 15.83 7.71
CA LEU A 183 -23.16 15.14 7.37
C LEU A 183 -24.28 15.44 8.37
N PRO A 184 -25.56 15.42 7.94
CA PRO A 184 -26.69 15.63 8.85
C PRO A 184 -26.69 14.65 10.05
N GLN A 185 -26.29 13.42 9.82
CA GLN A 185 -26.08 12.42 10.85
C GLN A 185 -24.65 11.91 10.76
N PRO A 186 -23.69 12.55 11.44
CA PRO A 186 -22.29 12.13 11.37
C PRO A 186 -22.09 10.71 11.89
N PRO A 187 -21.08 9.99 11.40
CA PRO A 187 -20.71 8.70 11.98
C PRO A 187 -20.25 8.88 13.43
N THR A 188 -20.41 7.85 14.23
CA THR A 188 -19.91 7.82 15.63
C THR A 188 -18.58 7.10 15.75
N ALA A 189 -18.19 6.39 14.70
CA ALA A 189 -16.88 5.77 14.57
C ALA A 189 -16.48 5.79 13.11
N VAL A 190 -15.17 5.78 12.85
CA VAL A 190 -14.63 5.82 11.49
C VAL A 190 -13.50 4.81 11.36
N PHE A 191 -13.58 4.01 10.31
CA PHE A 191 -12.51 3.10 9.89
C PHE A 191 -11.68 3.79 8.81
N CYS A 192 -10.37 3.89 9.01
CA CYS A 192 -9.44 4.52 8.07
C CYS A 192 -8.55 3.48 7.40
N HIS A 193 -8.29 3.64 6.10
CA HIS A 193 -7.44 2.72 5.34
C HIS A 193 -5.95 2.84 5.69
N SER A 194 -5.52 3.89 6.38
CA SER A 194 -4.14 4.03 6.83
C SER A 194 -4.05 4.76 8.16
N ASP A 195 -2.96 4.50 8.88
CA ASP A 195 -2.69 5.15 10.17
C ASP A 195 -2.46 6.65 10.00
N VAL A 196 -1.79 7.06 8.92
CA VAL A 196 -1.52 8.48 8.65
C VAL A 196 -2.81 9.27 8.45
N MET A 197 -3.74 8.72 7.66
CA MET A 197 -5.06 9.34 7.51
C MET A 197 -5.86 9.31 8.81
N ALA A 198 -5.74 8.23 9.60
CA ALA A 198 -6.40 8.15 10.91
C ALA A 198 -5.90 9.24 11.86
N LEU A 199 -4.61 9.54 11.87
CA LEU A 199 -4.06 10.65 12.65
C LEU A 199 -4.60 12.00 12.19
N GLY A 200 -4.71 12.22 10.89
CA GLY A 200 -5.32 13.42 10.34
C GLY A 200 -6.79 13.55 10.72
N ALA A 201 -7.54 12.45 10.63
CA ALA A 201 -8.94 12.41 11.02
C ALA A 201 -9.12 12.70 12.52
N LEU A 202 -8.28 12.10 13.36
CA LEU A 202 -8.31 12.32 14.80
C LEU A 202 -8.00 13.78 15.15
N SER A 203 -7.02 14.38 14.51
CA SER A 203 -6.68 15.79 14.69
C SER A 203 -7.87 16.69 14.34
N GLN A 204 -8.56 16.41 13.25
CA GLN A 204 -9.74 17.17 12.83
C GLN A 204 -10.92 17.00 13.79
N ALA A 205 -11.13 15.79 14.28
CA ALA A 205 -12.24 15.50 15.20
C ALA A 205 -12.11 16.20 16.56
N LYS A 206 -10.88 16.56 16.94
CA LYS A 206 -10.61 17.28 18.20
C LYS A 206 -10.77 18.80 18.09
N ARG A 207 -10.97 19.33 16.91
CA ARG A 207 -11.25 20.76 16.70
C ARG A 207 -12.75 21.02 16.82
#